data_b3e4cf0e54aba035d36f124939e92f0f
#
_entry.id   b3e4cf0e54aba035d36f124939e92f0f
#
_cell.length_a   1.000
_cell.length_b   1.000
_cell.length_c   1.000
_cell.angle_alpha   90.00
_cell.angle_beta   90.00
_cell.angle_gamma   90.00
#
_symmetry.space_group_name_H-M   'P 1'
#
loop_
_entity.id
_entity.type
_entity.pdbx_description
1 polymer ?
#
loop_
_entity_poly.entity_id
_entity_poly.type
_entity_poly.pdbx_seq_one_letter_code
_entity_poly.pdbx_strand_id
1 'polypeptide(L)'
;MIKPISNQELLHMLNQKKRYIEKEMNASLNNHELFASQWSILFCIQRFGSISQTEISNYLNVEAPTVTRTLIKLEKKGWILRKPGQDKRERIIELTEEAEKNLPAVKQTVDEVECQLVRKLSEEEKKQLYYLLHKIN
;
A
#
# COMPACT_ATOMS: atom_id res chain seq x y z
N MET A 1 -18.95 -1.30 34.39
CA MET A 1 -17.53 -1.66 34.40
C MET A 1 -17.12 -2.06 33.00
N ILE A 2 -16.11 -1.39 32.44
CA ILE A 2 -15.62 -1.69 31.09
C ILE A 2 -14.71 -2.92 31.19
N LYS A 3 -15.06 -3.97 30.45
CA LYS A 3 -14.23 -5.18 30.39
C LYS A 3 -12.93 -4.86 29.67
N PRO A 4 -11.77 -5.29 30.21
CA PRO A 4 -10.49 -5.09 29.50
C PRO A 4 -10.50 -5.81 28.16
N ILE A 5 -9.91 -5.17 27.16
CA ILE A 5 -9.76 -5.75 25.83
C ILE A 5 -8.55 -6.70 25.84
N SER A 6 -8.76 -7.94 25.43
CA SER A 6 -7.65 -8.90 25.34
C SER A 6 -6.75 -8.58 24.13
N ASN A 7 -5.50 -9.03 24.19
CA ASN A 7 -4.57 -8.90 23.07
C ASN A 7 -5.13 -9.56 21.81
N GLN A 8 -5.77 -10.71 21.97
CA GLN A 8 -6.39 -11.45 20.87
C GLN A 8 -7.49 -10.63 20.20
N GLU A 9 -8.38 -10.04 21.00
CA GLU A 9 -9.47 -9.21 20.49
C GLU A 9 -8.94 -7.99 19.73
N LEU A 10 -7.91 -7.32 20.28
CA LEU A 10 -7.30 -6.17 19.65
C LEU A 10 -6.68 -6.51 18.30
N LEU A 11 -5.83 -7.54 18.26
CA LEU A 11 -5.14 -7.92 17.04
C LEU A 11 -6.11 -8.48 15.99
N HIS A 12 -7.15 -9.18 16.45
CA HIS A 12 -8.21 -9.65 15.55
C HIS A 12 -8.94 -8.48 14.89
N MET A 13 -9.25 -7.45 15.67
CA MET A 13 -9.88 -6.22 15.16
C MET A 13 -9.00 -5.54 14.10
N LEU A 14 -7.70 -5.42 14.35
CA LEU A 14 -6.77 -4.85 13.38
C LEU A 14 -6.79 -5.64 12.06
N ASN A 15 -6.76 -6.96 12.15
CA ASN A 15 -6.79 -7.82 10.96
C ASN A 15 -8.11 -7.69 10.19
N GLN A 16 -9.23 -7.60 10.90
CA GLN A 16 -10.53 -7.39 10.27
C GLN A 16 -10.58 -6.04 9.54
N LYS A 17 -10.07 -4.99 10.15
CA LYS A 17 -10.04 -3.66 9.54
C LYS A 17 -9.11 -3.61 8.34
N LYS A 18 -7.97 -4.28 8.42
CA LYS A 18 -7.06 -4.40 7.27
C LYS A 18 -7.76 -5.05 6.08
N ARG A 19 -8.46 -6.16 6.31
CA ARG A 19 -9.21 -6.85 5.24
C ARG A 19 -10.32 -5.98 4.67
N TYR A 20 -11.02 -5.26 5.53
CA TYR A 20 -12.08 -4.35 5.10
C TYR A 20 -11.52 -3.23 4.21
N ILE A 21 -10.42 -2.61 4.62
CA ILE A 21 -9.74 -1.57 3.84
C ILE A 21 -9.34 -2.12 2.47
N GLU A 22 -8.73 -3.29 2.42
CA GLU A 22 -8.32 -3.92 1.17
C GLU A 22 -9.51 -4.20 0.25
N LYS A 23 -10.60 -4.70 0.81
CA LYS A 23 -11.82 -4.99 0.06
C LYS A 23 -12.40 -3.73 -0.59
N GLU A 24 -12.54 -2.65 0.19
CA GLU A 24 -13.06 -1.39 -0.32
C GLU A 24 -12.11 -0.77 -1.35
N MET A 25 -10.81 -0.86 -1.09
CA MET A 25 -9.80 -0.36 -2.01
C MET A 25 -9.85 -1.12 -3.35
N ASN A 26 -9.91 -2.45 -3.29
CA ASN A 26 -9.99 -3.28 -4.50
C ASN A 26 -11.23 -2.96 -5.32
N ALA A 27 -12.38 -2.77 -4.66
CA ALA A 27 -13.64 -2.45 -5.35
C ALA A 27 -13.51 -1.14 -6.15
N SER A 28 -12.88 -0.13 -5.56
CA SER A 28 -12.70 1.17 -6.22
C SER A 28 -11.60 1.16 -7.29
N LEU A 29 -10.51 0.45 -7.03
CA LEU A 29 -9.39 0.35 -7.98
C LEU A 29 -9.71 -0.51 -9.19
N ASN A 30 -10.77 -1.31 -9.15
CA ASN A 30 -11.16 -2.15 -10.26
C ASN A 30 -11.38 -1.34 -11.55
N ASN A 31 -11.84 -0.10 -11.44
CA ASN A 31 -12.02 0.80 -12.59
C ASN A 31 -10.70 1.14 -13.28
N HIS A 32 -9.59 1.01 -12.58
CA HIS A 32 -8.24 1.24 -13.09
C HIS A 32 -7.50 -0.06 -13.39
N GLU A 33 -8.19 -1.20 -13.27
CA GLU A 33 -7.61 -2.53 -13.46
C GLU A 33 -6.44 -2.79 -12.50
N LEU A 34 -6.55 -2.26 -11.27
CA LEU A 34 -5.54 -2.42 -10.23
C LEU A 34 -6.13 -3.08 -8.98
N PHE A 35 -5.26 -3.72 -8.22
CA PHE A 35 -5.55 -4.25 -6.90
C PHE A 35 -4.84 -3.40 -5.84
N ALA A 36 -5.34 -3.46 -4.60
CA ALA A 36 -4.74 -2.74 -3.47
C ALA A 36 -3.26 -3.06 -3.29
N SER A 37 -2.87 -4.33 -3.48
CA SER A 37 -1.46 -4.75 -3.39
C SER A 37 -0.59 -4.09 -4.45
N GLN A 38 -1.14 -3.86 -5.64
CA GLN A 38 -0.44 -3.17 -6.73
C GLN A 38 -0.33 -1.67 -6.44
N TRP A 39 -1.40 -1.07 -5.97
CA TRP A 39 -1.39 0.34 -5.57
C TRP A 39 -0.35 0.60 -4.48
N SER A 40 -0.23 -0.29 -3.50
CA SER A 40 0.76 -0.13 -2.43
C SER A 40 2.18 0.02 -2.96
N ILE A 41 2.52 -0.73 -4.01
CA ILE A 41 3.84 -0.63 -4.65
C ILE A 41 3.96 0.69 -5.41
N LEU A 42 2.95 1.07 -6.18
CA LEU A 42 2.95 2.34 -6.91
C LEU A 42 3.08 3.52 -5.95
N PHE A 43 2.42 3.44 -4.80
CA PHE A 43 2.54 4.43 -3.73
C PHE A 43 3.99 4.58 -3.25
N CYS A 44 4.68 3.47 -3.03
CA CYS A 44 6.08 3.50 -2.60
C CYS A 44 6.96 4.21 -3.63
N ILE A 45 6.77 3.90 -4.91
CA ILE A 45 7.58 4.50 -5.97
C ILE A 45 7.28 6.00 -6.07
N GLN A 46 6.03 6.39 -5.97
CA GLN A 46 5.63 7.79 -6.01
C GLN A 46 6.22 8.58 -4.84
N ARG A 47 6.19 7.97 -3.64
CA ARG A 47 6.67 8.63 -2.43
C ARG A 47 8.19 8.74 -2.36
N PHE A 48 8.91 7.70 -2.74
CA PHE A 48 10.36 7.61 -2.57
C PHE A 48 11.15 7.78 -3.86
N GLY A 49 10.48 7.84 -5.00
CA GLY A 49 11.13 7.84 -6.30
C GLY A 49 11.58 6.43 -6.68
N SER A 50 12.60 6.32 -7.52
CA SER A 50 13.19 5.02 -7.88
C SER A 50 13.65 4.31 -6.61
N ILE A 51 13.23 3.08 -6.44
CA ILE A 51 13.41 2.33 -5.20
C ILE A 51 13.74 0.87 -5.53
N SER A 52 14.57 0.24 -4.70
CA SER A 52 14.90 -1.17 -4.89
C SER A 52 13.74 -2.08 -4.45
N GLN A 53 13.70 -3.26 -5.04
CA GLN A 53 12.71 -4.26 -4.67
C GLN A 53 12.83 -4.64 -3.18
N THR A 54 14.05 -4.72 -2.65
CA THR A 54 14.28 -5.00 -1.23
C THR A 54 13.71 -3.91 -0.34
N GLU A 55 13.88 -2.64 -0.72
CA GLU A 55 13.33 -1.51 0.02
C GLU A 55 11.80 -1.53 0.02
N ILE A 56 11.18 -1.90 -1.10
CA ILE A 56 9.71 -2.04 -1.18
C ILE A 56 9.24 -3.13 -0.21
N SER A 57 9.90 -4.29 -0.24
CA SER A 57 9.57 -5.42 0.63
C SER A 57 9.66 -5.03 2.10
N ASN A 58 10.72 -4.34 2.49
CA ASN A 58 10.93 -3.91 3.87
C ASN A 58 9.90 -2.86 4.29
N TYR A 59 9.65 -1.87 3.44
CA TYR A 59 8.69 -0.80 3.76
C TYR A 59 7.28 -1.33 3.94
N LEU A 60 6.85 -2.19 3.01
CA LEU A 60 5.50 -2.75 3.06
C LEU A 60 5.35 -3.90 4.05
N ASN A 61 6.46 -4.42 4.56
CA ASN A 61 6.48 -5.61 5.41
C ASN A 61 5.82 -6.79 4.71
N VAL A 62 6.18 -7.00 3.44
CA VAL A 62 5.67 -8.06 2.58
C VAL A 62 6.85 -8.91 2.12
N GLU A 63 6.67 -10.22 2.08
CA GLU A 63 7.72 -11.14 1.69
C GLU A 63 8.17 -10.93 0.25
N ALA A 64 9.45 -11.09 0.00
CA ALA A 64 10.07 -10.85 -1.29
C ALA A 64 9.40 -11.59 -2.46
N PRO A 65 9.05 -12.88 -2.36
CA PRO A 65 8.37 -13.57 -3.46
C PRO A 65 7.02 -12.95 -3.84
N THR A 66 6.27 -12.46 -2.86
CA THR A 66 4.98 -11.80 -3.10
C THR A 66 5.20 -10.48 -3.83
N VAL A 67 6.20 -9.70 -3.41
CA VAL A 67 6.57 -8.45 -4.09
C VAL A 67 6.98 -8.74 -5.53
N THR A 68 7.81 -9.75 -5.75
CA THR A 68 8.25 -10.15 -7.09
C THR A 68 7.08 -10.45 -8.01
N ARG A 69 6.11 -11.24 -7.54
CA ARG A 69 4.92 -11.59 -8.34
C ARG A 69 4.10 -10.36 -8.69
N THR A 70 3.94 -9.45 -7.74
CA THR A 70 3.18 -8.21 -7.97
C THR A 70 3.89 -7.30 -8.96
N LEU A 71 5.22 -7.18 -8.84
CA LEU A 71 6.03 -6.38 -9.77
C LEU A 71 5.96 -6.91 -11.20
N ILE A 72 6.00 -8.22 -11.38
CA ILE A 72 5.88 -8.84 -12.71
C ILE A 72 4.54 -8.45 -13.35
N LYS A 73 3.46 -8.48 -12.60
CA LYS A 73 2.14 -8.09 -13.10
C LYS A 73 2.07 -6.61 -13.44
N LEU A 74 2.64 -5.76 -12.61
CA LEU A 74 2.69 -4.31 -12.87
C LEU A 74 3.53 -3.99 -14.10
N GLU A 75 4.64 -4.69 -14.28
CA GLU A 75 5.48 -4.52 -15.46
C GLU A 75 4.72 -4.89 -16.75
N LYS A 76 4.00 -6.00 -16.73
CA LYS A 76 3.18 -6.44 -17.87
C LYS A 76 2.08 -5.45 -18.21
N LYS A 77 1.52 -4.79 -17.20
CA LYS A 77 0.48 -3.76 -17.39
C LYS A 77 1.05 -2.42 -17.84
N GLY A 78 2.37 -2.27 -17.85
CA GLY A 78 3.02 -1.04 -18.30
C GLY A 78 3.13 0.02 -17.22
N TRP A 79 2.95 -0.32 -15.94
CA TRP A 79 3.06 0.64 -14.85
C TRP A 79 4.49 0.91 -14.41
N ILE A 80 5.34 -0.10 -14.47
CA ILE A 80 6.71 -0.01 -13.95
C ILE A 80 7.73 -0.56 -14.92
N LEU A 81 8.97 -0.13 -14.71
CA LEU A 81 10.18 -0.69 -15.33
C LEU A 81 11.06 -1.22 -14.21
N ARG A 82 11.69 -2.35 -14.46
CA ARG A 82 12.68 -2.94 -13.57
C ARG A 82 14.04 -2.83 -14.21
N LYS A 83 14.98 -2.17 -13.54
CA LYS A 83 16.35 -1.95 -14.03
C LYS A 83 17.35 -2.61 -13.08
N PRO A 84 18.50 -3.07 -13.60
CA PRO A 84 19.56 -3.53 -12.70
C PRO A 84 20.08 -2.36 -11.87
N GLY A 85 20.36 -2.64 -10.59
CA GLY A 85 20.99 -1.67 -9.70
C GLY A 85 22.51 -1.69 -9.85
N GLN A 86 23.20 -1.00 -8.93
CA GLN A 86 24.68 -1.00 -8.88
C GLN A 86 25.23 -2.39 -8.58
N ASP A 87 24.50 -3.16 -7.76
CA ASP A 87 24.79 -4.56 -7.50
C ASP A 87 23.95 -5.41 -8.45
N LYS A 88 24.55 -6.43 -9.07
CA LYS A 88 23.85 -7.35 -10.00
C LYS A 88 22.62 -8.04 -9.40
N ARG A 89 22.55 -8.13 -8.08
CA ARG A 89 21.42 -8.75 -7.36
C ARG A 89 20.28 -7.78 -7.11
N GLU A 90 20.52 -6.49 -7.29
CA GLU A 90 19.55 -5.44 -6.98
C GLU A 90 18.72 -5.12 -8.21
N ARG A 91 17.42 -4.95 -8.00
CA ARG A 91 16.49 -4.46 -9.02
C ARG A 91 15.93 -3.13 -8.56
N ILE A 92 16.08 -2.13 -9.40
CA ILE A 92 15.54 -0.79 -9.17
C ILE A 92 14.22 -0.66 -9.92
N ILE A 93 13.21 -0.20 -9.23
CA ILE A 93 11.84 -0.08 -9.75
C ILE A 93 11.53 1.39 -9.97
N GLU A 94 11.01 1.73 -11.14
CA GLU A 94 10.55 3.09 -11.43
C GLU A 94 9.27 3.07 -12.25
N LEU A 95 8.53 4.17 -12.19
CA LEU A 95 7.30 4.32 -12.98
C LEU A 95 7.64 4.55 -14.45
N THR A 96 6.78 4.06 -15.34
CA THR A 96 6.86 4.40 -16.76
C THR A 96 6.30 5.81 -16.97
N GLU A 97 6.59 6.42 -18.12
CA GLU A 97 6.01 7.72 -18.49
C GLU A 97 4.49 7.65 -18.56
N GLU A 98 3.95 6.55 -19.10
CA GLU A 98 2.50 6.33 -19.16
C GLU A 98 1.89 6.24 -17.78
N ALA A 99 2.57 5.55 -16.85
CA ALA A 99 2.13 5.44 -15.47
C ALA A 99 2.06 6.82 -14.81
N GLU A 100 3.05 7.66 -15.02
CA GLU A 100 3.06 9.01 -14.45
C GLU A 100 1.87 9.85 -14.94
N LYS A 101 1.43 9.64 -16.18
CA LYS A 101 0.26 10.34 -16.73
C LYS A 101 -1.05 9.82 -16.14
N ASN A 102 -1.13 8.52 -15.87
CA ASN A 102 -2.36 7.86 -15.40
C ASN A 102 -2.49 7.84 -13.88
N LEU A 103 -1.39 7.99 -13.17
CA LEU A 103 -1.36 7.88 -11.70
C LEU A 103 -2.24 8.93 -11.00
N PRO A 104 -2.32 10.20 -11.45
CA PRO A 104 -3.19 11.18 -10.79
C PRO A 104 -4.65 10.75 -10.69
N ALA A 105 -5.19 10.11 -11.72
CA ALA A 105 -6.57 9.61 -11.71
C ALA A 105 -6.74 8.47 -10.69
N VAL A 106 -5.77 7.58 -10.62
CA VAL A 106 -5.76 6.49 -9.63
C VAL A 106 -5.68 7.07 -8.23
N LYS A 107 -4.79 8.03 -8.02
CA LYS A 107 -4.61 8.69 -6.72
C LYS A 107 -5.90 9.37 -6.26
N GLN A 108 -6.61 10.02 -7.16
CA GLN A 108 -7.89 10.64 -6.83
C GLN A 108 -8.90 9.60 -6.33
N THR A 109 -9.00 8.47 -7.01
CA THR A 109 -9.87 7.36 -6.58
C THR A 109 -9.48 6.86 -5.18
N VAL A 110 -8.20 6.67 -4.95
CA VAL A 110 -7.68 6.22 -3.65
C VAL A 110 -7.99 7.25 -2.55
N ASP A 111 -7.75 8.53 -2.82
CA ASP A 111 -8.01 9.61 -1.86
C ASP A 111 -9.49 9.61 -1.44
N GLU A 112 -10.41 9.43 -2.39
CA GLU A 112 -11.85 9.37 -2.11
C GLU A 112 -12.22 8.20 -1.21
N VAL A 113 -11.67 7.01 -1.50
CA VAL A 113 -11.91 5.82 -0.67
C VAL A 113 -11.36 6.01 0.73
N GLU A 114 -10.13 6.53 0.83
CA GLU A 114 -9.48 6.74 2.11
C GLU A 114 -10.24 7.77 2.95
N CYS A 115 -10.75 8.84 2.35
CA CYS A 115 -11.61 9.80 3.04
C CYS A 115 -12.83 9.13 3.63
N GLN A 116 -13.49 8.26 2.85
CA GLN A 116 -14.67 7.53 3.33
C GLN A 116 -14.34 6.58 4.47
N LEU A 117 -13.20 5.89 4.38
CA LEU A 117 -12.81 4.91 5.39
C LEU A 117 -12.54 5.53 6.75
N VAL A 118 -12.00 6.74 6.78
CA VAL A 118 -11.62 7.41 8.04
C VAL A 118 -12.52 8.59 8.40
N ARG A 119 -13.65 8.75 7.73
CA ARG A 119 -14.54 9.93 7.90
C ARG A 119 -15.03 10.14 9.32
N LYS A 120 -15.16 9.07 10.09
CA LYS A 120 -15.65 9.15 11.47
C LYS A 120 -14.57 9.52 12.50
N LEU A 121 -13.30 9.55 12.07
CA LEU A 121 -12.20 9.94 12.93
C LEU A 121 -11.97 11.44 12.84
N SER A 122 -11.84 12.09 13.99
CA SER A 122 -11.37 13.48 14.04
C SER A 122 -9.88 13.52 13.72
N GLU A 123 -9.35 14.72 13.43
CA GLU A 123 -7.92 14.88 13.18
C GLU A 123 -7.08 14.42 14.38
N GLU A 124 -7.56 14.70 15.59
CA GLU A 124 -6.89 14.27 16.82
C GLU A 124 -6.91 12.74 16.94
N GLU A 125 -8.04 12.12 16.66
CA GLU A 125 -8.16 10.67 16.70
C GLU A 125 -7.28 9.98 15.67
N LYS A 126 -7.13 10.56 14.47
CA LYS A 126 -6.20 10.05 13.45
C LYS A 126 -4.76 10.03 13.97
N LYS A 127 -4.34 11.14 14.63
CA LYS A 127 -3.00 11.23 15.21
C LYS A 127 -2.80 10.20 16.30
N GLN A 128 -3.79 10.04 17.18
CA GLN A 128 -3.74 9.06 18.26
C GLN A 128 -3.60 7.64 17.71
N LEU A 129 -4.41 7.29 16.72
CA LEU A 129 -4.37 5.97 16.09
C LEU A 129 -3.02 5.74 15.42
N TYR A 130 -2.52 6.72 14.69
CA TYR A 130 -1.22 6.64 14.02
C TYR A 130 -0.09 6.34 15.01
N TYR A 131 -0.04 7.07 16.12
CA TYR A 131 0.98 6.86 17.15
C TYR A 131 0.82 5.52 17.84
N LEU A 132 -0.41 5.10 18.12
CA LEU A 132 -0.67 3.82 18.75
C LEU A 132 -0.26 2.65 17.85
N LEU A 133 -0.52 2.74 16.55
CA LEU A 133 -0.10 1.73 15.59
C LEU A 133 1.42 1.58 15.55
N HIS A 134 2.17 2.68 15.70
CA HIS A 134 3.63 2.63 15.74
C HIS A 134 4.18 1.86 16.94
N LYS A 135 3.40 1.72 18.00
CA LYS A 135 3.83 0.98 19.20
C LYS A 135 3.70 -0.52 19.05
N ILE A 136 3.06 -0.98 18.00
CA ILE A 136 2.92 -2.41 17.73
C ILE A 136 4.18 -2.90 17.03
N ASN A 137 4.87 -3.88 17.65
CA ASN A 137 6.07 -4.49 17.08
C ASN A 137 6.27 -5.91 17.63
#